data_c05677feaf46d3e428d0b9fc4753c156
#
_entry.id   c05677feaf46d3e428d0b9fc4753c156
#
_cell.length_a   1.000
_cell.length_b   1.000
_cell.length_c   1.000
_cell.angle_alpha   90.00
_cell.angle_beta   90.00
_cell.angle_gamma   90.00
#
_symmetry.space_group_name_H-M   'P 1'
#
loop_
_entity.id
_entity.type
_entity.pdbx_description
1 polymer ?
#
loop_
_entity_poly.entity_id
_entity_poly.type
_entity_poly.pdbx_seq_one_letter_code
_entity_poly.pdbx_strand_id
1 'polypeptide(L)'
;EGRHIFGCLHEFQNIFCIGIDQDIPSLSKCKEGLEFFKELNSKATVFMQGSVYKLPFENNSFDLVICSEVLEHLEDYHAAIDEIYRVLKPGGKFLPSVPSFWPEKICWSLSTGYQNMPGGHVRIFKKNQVISEITDHGFNYERSERFHGLHSAYWWLRCLFWKNQDSNFLVK
;
A
#
# COMPACT_ATOMS: atom_id res chain seq x y z
N GLU A 1 0.67 8.23 -4.28
CA GLU A 1 -0.57 8.82 -3.72
C GLU A 1 -1.69 8.70 -4.76
N GLY A 2 -2.72 7.90 -4.49
CA GLY A 2 -3.87 7.72 -5.38
C GLY A 2 -3.65 6.87 -6.65
N ARG A 3 -2.42 6.44 -6.96
CA ARG A 3 -2.08 5.76 -8.23
C ARG A 3 -2.94 4.54 -8.54
N HIS A 4 -3.29 3.75 -7.53
CA HIS A 4 -4.14 2.58 -7.71
C HIS A 4 -5.57 2.97 -8.05
N ILE A 5 -6.10 4.02 -7.43
CA ILE A 5 -7.43 4.56 -7.74
C ILE A 5 -7.45 5.08 -9.17
N PHE A 6 -6.46 5.89 -9.56
CA PHE A 6 -6.37 6.42 -10.92
C PHE A 6 -6.22 5.29 -11.96
N GLY A 7 -5.41 4.27 -11.67
CA GLY A 7 -5.30 3.09 -12.52
C GLY A 7 -6.63 2.35 -12.67
N CYS A 8 -7.34 2.12 -11.58
CA CYS A 8 -8.66 1.47 -11.63
C CYS A 8 -9.69 2.30 -12.43
N LEU A 9 -9.74 3.62 -12.21
CA LEU A 9 -10.65 4.50 -12.94
C LEU A 9 -10.33 4.56 -14.44
N HIS A 10 -9.06 4.41 -14.81
CA HIS A 10 -8.63 4.35 -16.20
C HIS A 10 -9.01 3.02 -16.89
N GLU A 11 -8.78 1.91 -16.19
CA GLU A 11 -8.94 0.56 -16.77
C GLU A 11 -10.39 0.07 -16.76
N PHE A 12 -11.18 0.48 -15.76
CA PHE A 12 -12.53 -0.06 -15.58
C PHE A 12 -13.60 1.01 -15.76
N GLN A 13 -14.66 0.64 -16.49
CA GLN A 13 -15.87 1.44 -16.57
C GLN A 13 -16.86 1.02 -15.46
N ASN A 14 -17.67 1.98 -15.00
CA ASN A 14 -18.73 1.72 -14.02
C ASN A 14 -18.23 1.15 -12.67
N ILE A 15 -17.12 1.66 -12.17
CA ILE A 15 -16.62 1.36 -10.82
C ILE A 15 -16.86 2.52 -9.87
N PHE A 16 -16.94 2.19 -8.58
CA PHE A 16 -16.93 3.15 -7.49
C PHE A 16 -15.70 2.86 -6.61
N CYS A 17 -14.86 3.86 -6.42
CA CYS A 17 -13.63 3.75 -5.64
C CYS A 17 -13.71 4.53 -4.34
N ILE A 18 -13.20 3.95 -3.26
CA ILE A 18 -13.01 4.65 -1.99
C ILE A 18 -11.52 4.59 -1.64
N GLY A 19 -10.90 5.75 -1.49
CA GLY A 19 -9.55 5.88 -0.97
C GLY A 19 -9.59 6.19 0.51
N ILE A 20 -8.89 5.37 1.32
CA ILE A 20 -8.78 5.56 2.76
C ILE A 20 -7.32 5.74 3.12
N ASP A 21 -7.04 6.74 3.93
CA ASP A 21 -5.72 6.98 4.52
C ASP A 21 -5.89 7.61 5.89
N GLN A 22 -4.93 7.43 6.79
CA GLN A 22 -4.88 8.13 8.07
C GLN A 22 -4.35 9.57 7.90
N ASP A 23 -3.55 9.80 6.85
CA ASP A 23 -2.88 11.07 6.56
C ASP A 23 -3.75 11.99 5.70
N ILE A 24 -4.27 13.05 6.30
CA ILE A 24 -5.09 14.04 5.60
C ILE A 24 -4.36 14.73 4.44
N PRO A 25 -3.07 15.15 4.58
CA PRO A 25 -2.29 15.68 3.46
C PRO A 25 -2.22 14.74 2.25
N SER A 26 -2.04 13.44 2.45
CA SER A 26 -2.04 12.44 1.38
C SER A 26 -3.40 12.36 0.68
N LEU A 27 -4.50 12.40 1.43
CA LEU A 27 -5.86 12.43 0.86
C LEU A 27 -6.11 13.71 0.05
N SER A 28 -5.61 14.87 0.50
CA SER A 28 -5.73 16.12 -0.23
C SER A 28 -5.01 16.05 -1.59
N LYS A 29 -3.79 15.54 -1.61
CA LYS A 29 -3.03 15.32 -2.86
C LYS A 29 -3.73 14.34 -3.80
N CYS A 30 -4.39 13.29 -3.27
CA CYS A 30 -5.18 12.39 -4.08
C CYS A 30 -6.36 13.10 -4.74
N LYS A 31 -7.07 13.98 -4.00
CA LYS A 31 -8.17 14.80 -4.55
C LYS A 31 -7.68 15.74 -5.65
N GLU A 32 -6.59 16.46 -5.40
CA GLU A 32 -5.95 17.35 -6.39
C GLU A 32 -5.54 16.57 -7.64
N GLY A 33 -4.93 15.39 -7.47
CA GLY A 33 -4.56 14.50 -8.57
C GLY A 33 -5.77 14.06 -9.39
N LEU A 34 -6.89 13.73 -8.74
CA LEU A 34 -8.12 13.35 -9.42
C LEU A 34 -8.73 14.52 -10.22
N GLU A 35 -8.68 15.73 -9.67
CA GLU A 35 -9.14 16.93 -10.38
C GLU A 35 -8.31 17.23 -11.63
N PHE A 36 -6.99 16.98 -11.56
CA PHE A 36 -6.10 17.12 -12.71
C PHE A 36 -6.45 16.15 -13.84
N PHE A 37 -6.84 14.93 -13.51
CA PHE A 37 -7.31 13.92 -14.47
C PHE A 37 -8.82 14.02 -14.74
N LYS A 38 -9.27 15.17 -15.27
CA LYS A 38 -10.70 15.45 -15.56
C LYS A 38 -11.40 14.40 -16.42
N GLU A 39 -10.67 13.64 -17.20
CA GLU A 39 -11.15 12.53 -18.03
C GLU A 39 -11.55 11.31 -17.21
N LEU A 40 -11.01 11.16 -16.01
CA LEU A 40 -11.40 10.11 -15.07
C LEU A 40 -12.72 10.50 -14.40
N ASN A 41 -13.61 9.54 -14.28
CA ASN A 41 -14.94 9.77 -13.66
C ASN A 41 -14.82 10.13 -12.17
N SER A 42 -14.56 11.39 -11.87
CA SER A 42 -14.35 11.90 -10.51
C SER A 42 -15.55 11.67 -9.58
N LYS A 43 -16.75 11.52 -10.13
CA LYS A 43 -17.98 11.24 -9.35
C LYS A 43 -18.02 9.81 -8.80
N ALA A 44 -17.22 8.92 -9.35
CA ALA A 44 -17.10 7.52 -8.90
C ALA A 44 -16.06 7.32 -7.81
N THR A 45 -15.56 8.40 -7.18
CA THR A 45 -14.49 8.31 -6.19
C THR A 45 -14.77 9.16 -4.95
N VAL A 46 -14.54 8.55 -3.78
CA VAL A 46 -14.58 9.22 -2.47
C VAL A 46 -13.24 9.02 -1.78
N PHE A 47 -12.71 10.07 -1.16
CA PHE A 47 -11.56 10.00 -0.27
C PHE A 47 -11.99 10.33 1.15
N MET A 48 -11.62 9.47 2.09
CA MET A 48 -11.98 9.64 3.49
C MET A 48 -10.84 9.27 4.43
N GLN A 49 -10.75 9.95 5.55
CA GLN A 49 -9.83 9.59 6.61
C GLN A 49 -10.35 8.36 7.35
N GLY A 50 -9.48 7.40 7.60
CA GLY A 50 -9.85 6.19 8.33
C GLY A 50 -8.65 5.30 8.66
N SER A 51 -8.91 4.32 9.52
CA SER A 51 -7.93 3.32 9.91
C SER A 51 -8.31 1.96 9.33
N VAL A 52 -7.31 1.24 8.84
CA VAL A 52 -7.50 -0.13 8.34
C VAL A 52 -7.93 -1.12 9.45
N TYR A 53 -7.70 -0.76 10.71
CA TYR A 53 -8.14 -1.57 11.86
C TYR A 53 -9.64 -1.50 12.13
N LYS A 54 -10.32 -0.49 11.59
CA LYS A 54 -11.76 -0.28 11.75
C LYS A 54 -12.30 0.51 10.56
N LEU A 55 -12.67 -0.20 9.53
CA LEU A 55 -13.23 0.38 8.32
C LEU A 55 -14.71 0.73 8.53
N PRO A 56 -15.16 1.94 8.18
CA PRO A 56 -16.52 2.39 8.44
C PRO A 56 -17.54 1.83 7.42
N PHE A 57 -17.45 0.55 7.14
CA PHE A 57 -18.29 -0.15 6.17
C PHE A 57 -18.92 -1.40 6.77
N GLU A 58 -20.06 -1.77 6.24
CA GLU A 58 -20.71 -3.03 6.57
C GLU A 58 -19.92 -4.25 6.05
N ASN A 59 -20.24 -5.43 6.58
CA ASN A 59 -19.69 -6.67 6.07
C ASN A 59 -20.09 -6.87 4.60
N ASN A 60 -19.21 -7.50 3.82
CA ASN A 60 -19.52 -7.85 2.42
C ASN A 60 -19.87 -6.64 1.54
N SER A 61 -19.16 -5.54 1.67
CA SER A 61 -19.43 -4.29 0.95
C SER A 61 -18.66 -4.17 -0.37
N PHE A 62 -17.47 -4.78 -0.47
CA PHE A 62 -16.55 -4.55 -1.57
C PHE A 62 -16.28 -5.78 -2.42
N ASP A 63 -16.15 -5.59 -3.72
CA ASP A 63 -15.73 -6.62 -4.67
C ASP A 63 -14.19 -6.75 -4.72
N LEU A 64 -13.48 -5.65 -4.39
CA LEU A 64 -12.03 -5.57 -4.42
C LEU A 64 -11.52 -4.65 -3.30
N VAL A 65 -10.52 -5.10 -2.57
CA VAL A 65 -9.71 -4.26 -1.66
C VAL A 65 -8.26 -4.30 -2.10
N ILE A 66 -7.66 -3.14 -2.29
CA ILE A 66 -6.22 -2.96 -2.56
C ILE A 66 -5.58 -2.38 -1.31
N CYS A 67 -4.61 -3.09 -0.73
CA CYS A 67 -3.83 -2.66 0.43
C CYS A 67 -2.35 -2.66 0.03
N SER A 68 -1.88 -1.51 -0.44
CA SER A 68 -0.57 -1.39 -1.04
C SER A 68 0.40 -0.67 -0.13
N GLU A 69 1.50 -1.33 0.24
CA GLU A 69 2.56 -0.77 1.09
C GLU A 69 1.98 -0.22 2.41
N VAL A 70 1.21 -1.04 3.12
CA VAL A 70 0.56 -0.70 4.39
C VAL A 70 0.89 -1.71 5.48
N LEU A 71 0.82 -3.01 5.19
CA LEU A 71 0.93 -4.08 6.19
C LEU A 71 2.27 -4.06 6.93
N GLU A 72 3.34 -3.64 6.29
CA GLU A 72 4.68 -3.50 6.86
C GLU A 72 4.79 -2.40 7.93
N HIS A 73 3.87 -1.43 7.92
CA HIS A 73 3.82 -0.32 8.88
C HIS A 73 2.94 -0.62 10.10
N LEU A 74 2.09 -1.63 10.04
CA LEU A 74 1.10 -1.92 11.06
C LEU A 74 1.67 -2.76 12.20
N GLU A 75 1.44 -2.40 13.44
CA GLU A 75 1.82 -3.22 14.61
C GLU A 75 1.07 -4.57 14.56
N ASP A 76 -0.24 -4.52 14.40
CA ASP A 76 -1.12 -5.69 14.29
C ASP A 76 -1.73 -5.80 12.90
N TYR A 77 -0.94 -6.26 11.92
CA TYR A 77 -1.43 -6.44 10.55
C TYR A 77 -2.46 -7.60 10.43
N HIS A 78 -2.51 -8.51 11.38
CA HIS A 78 -3.54 -9.57 11.42
C HIS A 78 -4.93 -8.98 11.62
N ALA A 79 -5.09 -8.06 12.58
CA ALA A 79 -6.35 -7.36 12.78
C ALA A 79 -6.78 -6.56 11.52
N ALA A 80 -5.82 -6.01 10.78
CA ALA A 80 -6.11 -5.34 9.52
C ALA A 80 -6.56 -6.32 8.43
N ILE A 81 -5.96 -7.51 8.34
CA ILE A 81 -6.38 -8.56 7.39
C ILE A 81 -7.78 -9.06 7.72
N ASP A 82 -8.12 -9.27 9.00
CA ASP A 82 -9.46 -9.65 9.44
C ASP A 82 -10.50 -8.61 9.06
N GLU A 83 -10.17 -7.34 9.23
CA GLU A 83 -11.08 -6.25 8.89
C GLU A 83 -11.26 -6.12 7.36
N ILE A 84 -10.22 -6.33 6.58
CA ILE A 84 -10.29 -6.40 5.11
C ILE A 84 -11.15 -7.61 4.70
N TYR A 85 -10.97 -8.76 5.34
CA TYR A 85 -11.78 -9.95 5.06
C TYR A 85 -13.27 -9.69 5.35
N ARG A 86 -13.57 -9.02 6.46
CA ARG A 86 -14.94 -8.67 6.87
C ARG A 86 -15.67 -7.82 5.84
N VAL A 87 -15.00 -6.83 5.28
CA VAL A 87 -15.63 -5.90 4.32
C VAL A 87 -15.70 -6.43 2.89
N LEU A 88 -14.93 -7.46 2.55
CA LEU A 88 -14.98 -8.08 1.25
C LEU A 88 -16.20 -9.01 1.11
N LYS A 89 -16.85 -8.95 -0.03
CA LYS A 89 -17.90 -9.89 -0.41
C LYS A 89 -17.35 -11.31 -0.56
N PRO A 90 -18.17 -12.35 -0.37
CA PRO A 90 -17.80 -13.70 -0.75
C PRO A 90 -17.35 -13.74 -2.22
N GLY A 91 -16.13 -14.26 -2.47
CA GLY A 91 -15.50 -14.25 -3.80
C GLY A 91 -14.85 -12.93 -4.20
N GLY A 92 -14.90 -11.90 -3.36
CA GLY A 92 -14.19 -10.64 -3.55
C GLY A 92 -12.66 -10.84 -3.53
N LYS A 93 -11.93 -9.90 -4.11
CA LYS A 93 -10.48 -9.99 -4.30
C LYS A 93 -9.73 -9.11 -3.31
N PHE A 94 -8.69 -9.68 -2.70
CA PHE A 94 -7.72 -8.94 -1.89
C PHE A 94 -6.39 -8.83 -2.66
N LEU A 95 -5.92 -7.62 -2.89
CA LEU A 95 -4.65 -7.31 -3.55
C LEU A 95 -3.72 -6.58 -2.57
N PRO A 96 -2.97 -7.30 -1.73
CA PRO A 96 -1.91 -6.72 -0.91
C PRO A 96 -0.64 -6.51 -1.71
N SER A 97 0.12 -5.44 -1.40
CA SER A 97 1.53 -5.36 -1.76
C SER A 97 2.37 -5.00 -0.53
N VAL A 98 3.58 -5.53 -0.50
CA VAL A 98 4.59 -5.27 0.51
C VAL A 98 5.97 -5.18 -0.15
N PRO A 99 6.94 -4.47 0.44
CA PRO A 99 8.30 -4.41 -0.07
C PRO A 99 8.91 -5.81 -0.20
N SER A 100 9.68 -6.01 -1.26
CA SER A 100 10.39 -7.27 -1.45
C SER A 100 11.46 -7.48 -0.38
N PHE A 101 11.55 -8.68 0.18
CA PHE A 101 12.41 -9.03 1.32
C PHE A 101 13.88 -8.60 1.15
N TRP A 102 14.53 -8.96 0.03
CA TRP A 102 15.94 -8.68 -0.15
C TRP A 102 16.27 -7.19 -0.36
N PRO A 103 15.56 -6.45 -1.22
CA PRO A 103 15.75 -5.01 -1.32
C PRO A 103 15.61 -4.29 0.01
N GLU A 104 14.59 -4.60 0.78
CA GLU A 104 14.33 -3.98 2.07
C GLU A 104 15.39 -4.34 3.11
N LYS A 105 15.78 -5.62 3.17
CA LYS A 105 16.83 -6.07 4.08
C LYS A 105 18.19 -5.39 3.80
N ILE A 106 18.48 -5.11 2.52
CA ILE A 106 19.68 -4.36 2.15
C ILE A 106 19.57 -2.91 2.66
N CYS A 107 18.43 -2.23 2.48
CA CYS A 107 18.21 -0.89 3.02
C CYS A 107 18.43 -0.85 4.54
N TRP A 108 17.86 -1.80 5.28
CA TRP A 108 18.05 -1.87 6.73
C TRP A 108 19.50 -2.11 7.14
N SER A 109 20.26 -2.90 6.36
CA SER A 109 21.69 -3.13 6.66
C SER A 109 22.58 -1.94 6.30
N LEU A 110 22.17 -1.12 5.34
CA LEU A 110 22.91 0.08 4.92
C LEU A 110 22.65 1.29 5.82
N SER A 111 21.47 1.38 6.44
CA SER A 111 21.08 2.58 7.20
C SER A 111 20.20 2.25 8.41
N THR A 112 20.77 2.42 9.59
CA THR A 112 20.01 2.39 10.85
C THR A 112 19.03 3.57 10.95
N GLY A 113 19.34 4.70 10.31
CA GLY A 113 18.43 5.85 10.25
C GLY A 113 17.17 5.55 9.42
N TYR A 114 17.30 4.81 8.32
CA TYR A 114 16.16 4.33 7.55
C TYR A 114 15.35 3.31 8.35
N GLN A 115 16.00 2.33 8.96
CA GLN A 115 15.34 1.30 9.76
C GLN A 115 14.51 1.88 10.93
N ASN A 116 15.03 2.93 11.58
CA ASN A 116 14.41 3.54 12.77
C ASN A 116 13.62 4.82 12.43
N MET A 117 13.30 5.04 11.17
CA MET A 117 12.53 6.21 10.76
C MET A 117 11.12 6.17 11.36
N PRO A 118 10.66 7.23 12.03
CA PRO A 118 9.29 7.29 12.55
C PRO A 118 8.26 7.06 11.43
N GLY A 119 7.31 6.14 11.64
CA GLY A 119 6.33 5.76 10.64
C GLY A 119 6.90 4.87 9.51
N GLY A 120 8.15 4.43 9.63
CA GLY A 120 8.78 3.49 8.70
C GLY A 120 8.28 2.05 8.84
N HIS A 121 8.96 1.14 8.16
CA HIS A 121 8.61 -0.28 8.19
C HIS A 121 8.97 -0.89 9.54
N VAL A 122 8.01 -1.49 10.24
CA VAL A 122 8.24 -2.21 11.51
C VAL A 122 8.64 -3.66 11.27
N ARG A 123 8.51 -4.17 10.05
CA ARG A 123 8.89 -5.54 9.65
C ARG A 123 9.24 -5.65 8.18
N ILE A 124 9.92 -6.75 7.85
CA ILE A 124 10.20 -7.16 6.47
C ILE A 124 9.52 -8.50 6.25
N PHE A 125 8.64 -8.57 5.27
CA PHE A 125 7.92 -9.79 4.92
C PHE A 125 8.70 -10.70 3.97
N LYS A 126 8.66 -12.01 4.22
CA LYS A 126 8.99 -13.02 3.22
C LYS A 126 7.73 -13.39 2.44
N LYS A 127 7.86 -13.57 1.11
CA LYS A 127 6.73 -13.91 0.24
C LYS A 127 5.86 -15.05 0.77
N ASN A 128 6.47 -16.20 1.09
CA ASN A 128 5.72 -17.37 1.54
C ASN A 128 5.05 -17.15 2.90
N GLN A 129 5.66 -16.35 3.76
CA GLN A 129 5.07 -15.95 5.03
C GLN A 129 3.79 -15.15 4.81
N VAL A 130 3.83 -14.08 4.00
CA VAL A 130 2.65 -13.26 3.70
C VAL A 130 1.53 -14.10 3.09
N ILE A 131 1.87 -15.00 2.16
CA ILE A 131 0.87 -15.87 1.53
C ILE A 131 0.23 -16.78 2.58
N SER A 132 1.03 -17.45 3.44
CA SER A 132 0.51 -18.33 4.50
C SER A 132 -0.40 -17.55 5.45
N GLU A 133 0.07 -16.43 5.96
CA GLU A 133 -0.69 -15.62 6.92
C GLU A 133 -2.01 -15.11 6.34
N ILE A 134 -2.02 -14.63 5.10
CA ILE A 134 -3.27 -14.21 4.44
C ILE A 134 -4.20 -15.39 4.20
N THR A 135 -3.68 -16.56 3.83
CA THR A 135 -4.52 -17.76 3.66
C THR A 135 -5.08 -18.27 4.98
N ASP A 136 -4.35 -18.13 6.08
CA ASP A 136 -4.83 -18.49 7.43
C ASP A 136 -6.02 -17.63 7.89
N HIS A 137 -6.18 -16.42 7.32
CA HIS A 137 -7.36 -15.56 7.50
C HIS A 137 -8.52 -15.87 6.53
N GLY A 138 -8.47 -16.99 5.81
CA GLY A 138 -9.58 -17.47 4.97
C GLY A 138 -9.51 -17.07 3.49
N PHE A 139 -8.44 -16.42 3.05
CA PHE A 139 -8.25 -16.10 1.65
C PHE A 139 -7.67 -17.27 0.85
N ASN A 140 -8.07 -17.35 -0.42
CA ASN A 140 -7.46 -18.30 -1.36
C ASN A 140 -6.36 -17.59 -2.17
N TYR A 141 -5.15 -18.15 -2.15
CA TYR A 141 -4.05 -17.65 -2.96
C TYR A 141 -4.27 -17.96 -4.45
N GLU A 142 -4.22 -16.95 -5.29
CA GLU A 142 -4.32 -17.11 -6.74
C GLU A 142 -2.95 -16.96 -7.43
N ARG A 143 -2.32 -15.81 -7.26
CA ARG A 143 -1.02 -15.50 -7.87
C ARG A 143 -0.30 -14.39 -7.15
N SER A 144 0.98 -14.23 -7.41
CA SER A 144 1.74 -13.04 -7.01
C SER A 144 2.75 -12.65 -8.08
N GLU A 145 2.97 -11.38 -8.21
CA GLU A 145 3.88 -10.78 -9.18
C GLU A 145 4.90 -9.89 -8.45
N ARG A 146 5.99 -9.54 -9.13
CA ARG A 146 6.98 -8.59 -8.64
C ARG A 146 7.08 -7.44 -9.60
N PHE A 147 7.05 -6.23 -9.05
CA PHE A 147 7.15 -4.99 -9.81
C PHE A 147 8.29 -4.13 -9.28
N HIS A 148 8.71 -3.15 -10.06
CA HIS A 148 9.64 -2.09 -9.66
C HIS A 148 11.06 -2.55 -9.26
N GLY A 149 11.61 -3.58 -9.87
CA GLY A 149 12.96 -4.08 -9.56
C GLY A 149 14.06 -3.00 -9.65
N LEU A 150 13.99 -2.09 -10.62
CA LEU A 150 14.95 -0.98 -10.78
C LEU A 150 14.86 0.07 -9.67
N HIS A 151 13.71 0.24 -9.05
CA HIS A 151 13.49 1.18 -7.96
C HIS A 151 14.31 0.82 -6.71
N SER A 152 14.64 -0.45 -6.53
CA SER A 152 15.47 -0.92 -5.42
C SER A 152 16.86 -0.29 -5.41
N ALA A 153 17.48 -0.11 -6.58
CA ALA A 153 18.82 0.50 -6.68
C ALA A 153 18.82 1.96 -6.20
N TYR A 154 17.78 2.72 -6.51
CA TYR A 154 17.59 4.08 -6.00
C TYR A 154 17.51 4.11 -4.47
N TRP A 155 16.72 3.22 -3.85
CA TRP A 155 16.59 3.15 -2.40
C TRP A 155 17.89 2.72 -1.72
N TRP A 156 18.67 1.81 -2.31
CA TRP A 156 19.99 1.44 -1.77
C TRP A 156 20.95 2.63 -1.76
N LEU A 157 20.98 3.42 -2.83
CA LEU A 157 21.76 4.66 -2.87
C LEU A 157 21.28 5.65 -1.80
N ARG A 158 19.99 5.85 -1.65
CA ARG A 158 19.44 6.71 -0.58
C ARG A 158 19.84 6.23 0.82
N CYS A 159 19.75 4.93 1.08
CA CYS A 159 20.16 4.36 2.36
C CYS A 159 21.67 4.51 2.62
N LEU A 160 22.48 4.34 1.60
CA LEU A 160 23.95 4.51 1.70
C LEU A 160 24.32 5.96 2.08
N PHE A 161 23.61 6.93 1.54
CA PHE A 161 23.84 8.37 1.80
C PHE A 161 22.78 8.99 2.73
N TRP A 162 22.17 8.21 3.60
CA TRP A 162 21.03 8.61 4.43
C TRP A 162 21.21 9.95 5.17
N LYS A 163 22.40 10.17 5.75
CA LYS A 163 22.71 11.41 6.51
C LYS A 163 22.83 12.65 5.61
N ASN A 164 23.10 12.48 4.32
CA ASN A 164 23.39 13.56 3.35
C ASN A 164 22.48 13.46 2.13
N GLN A 165 21.33 12.80 2.21
CA GLN A 165 20.47 12.52 1.06
C GLN A 165 19.98 13.78 0.35
N ASP A 166 19.73 14.88 1.08
CA ASP A 166 19.23 16.13 0.51
C ASP A 166 20.30 16.93 -0.23
N SER A 167 21.57 16.70 0.08
CA SER A 167 22.73 17.38 -0.54
C SER A 167 23.47 16.53 -1.56
N ASN A 168 23.21 15.21 -1.61
CA ASN A 168 23.94 14.30 -2.48
C ASN A 168 23.35 14.26 -3.89
N PHE A 169 24.18 14.55 -4.89
CA PHE A 169 23.81 14.55 -6.31
C PHE A 169 23.25 13.19 -6.81
N LEU A 170 23.70 12.07 -6.25
CA LEU A 170 23.28 10.72 -6.67
C LEU A 170 21.89 10.32 -6.16
N VAL A 171 21.30 11.08 -5.22
CA VAL A 171 20.00 10.75 -4.60
C VAL A 171 18.97 11.89 -4.72
N LYS A 172 19.33 12.96 -5.43
CA LYS A 172 18.38 13.98 -5.91
C LYS A 172 17.80 13.57 -7.24
#